data_c2ba9fed977b5a8fdd25261e86c9502f
#
_entry.id   c2ba9fed977b5a8fdd25261e86c9502f
#
_cell.length_a   1.000
_cell.length_b   1.000
_cell.length_c   1.000
_cell.angle_alpha   90.00
_cell.angle_beta   90.00
_cell.angle_gamma   90.00
#
_symmetry.space_group_name_H-M   'P 1'
#
loop_
_entity.id
_entity.type
_entity.pdbx_description
1 polymer ?
#
loop_
_entity_poly.entity_id
_entity_poly.type
_entity_poly.pdbx_seq_one_letter_code
_entity_poly.pdbx_strand_id
1 'polypeptide(L)'
;MNLNKRNYPPEHGIRLPAGQMKDLIITLFEKVGMPRRDADLLGKILAANDQRCLFSHGSRQVPTYLQKIMEGAVNPRPQISQVSEAPAALVMDGDGGLGYFPCYQGTKQIIAKAKEGGVAALTTRNHQHFGAASNYTRLALDHDCIALSTSAHGPLLKAENSIFDIVNTSPFSIAIPAGEEPPLVLDMGGRLLGFQDDLFAQLPTPFFKTMALSAALRAMGGVFAGIYNPEIQLSSQSWESGQGAFITVVDVAHFMPVEELKQAMDRFIGAARQSRPLPGMERAELAGGNEWIWNRENGEKGIPLGDEHREALQKTADELGVETPFANCTHTRF
;
A
#
# COMPACT_ATOMS: atom_id res chain seq x y z
N MET A 1 -15.58 14.09 -17.79
CA MET A 1 -14.42 13.18 -17.68
C MET A 1 -14.76 12.21 -16.54
N ASN A 2 -14.91 10.92 -16.82
CA ASN A 2 -15.25 9.94 -15.76
C ASN A 2 -13.95 9.55 -15.06
N LEU A 3 -13.51 10.37 -14.09
CA LEU A 3 -12.38 10.05 -13.24
C LEU A 3 -12.77 8.82 -12.42
N ASN A 4 -11.92 7.78 -12.41
CA ASN A 4 -12.13 6.63 -11.55
C ASN A 4 -12.04 7.08 -10.09
N LYS A 5 -13.18 7.42 -9.50
CA LYS A 5 -13.30 7.99 -8.13
C LYS A 5 -13.10 6.95 -7.02
N ARG A 6 -12.50 5.79 -7.30
CA ARG A 6 -12.33 4.68 -6.34
C ARG A 6 -11.65 5.10 -5.03
N ASN A 7 -10.70 6.03 -5.11
CA ASN A 7 -9.93 6.57 -3.99
C ASN A 7 -10.17 8.09 -3.85
N TYR A 8 -11.45 8.48 -3.80
CA TYR A 8 -11.90 9.83 -3.50
C TYR A 8 -12.93 9.79 -2.39
N PRO A 9 -13.10 10.88 -1.63
CA PRO A 9 -14.20 10.99 -0.68
C PRO A 9 -15.53 10.66 -1.37
N PRO A 10 -16.39 9.82 -0.78
CA PRO A 10 -17.72 9.54 -1.32
C PRO A 10 -18.61 10.80 -1.30
N GLU A 11 -19.58 10.84 -2.18
CA GLU A 11 -20.55 11.97 -2.24
C GLU A 11 -21.58 11.92 -1.10
N HIS A 12 -21.88 10.70 -0.61
CA HIS A 12 -22.83 10.44 0.48
C HIS A 12 -22.33 9.33 1.39
N GLY A 13 -22.67 9.41 2.66
CA GLY A 13 -22.27 8.43 3.64
C GLY A 13 -22.36 8.93 5.08
N ILE A 14 -21.58 8.34 5.95
CA ILE A 14 -21.40 8.75 7.35
C ILE A 14 -19.92 9.05 7.61
N ARG A 15 -19.64 9.79 8.67
CA ARG A 15 -18.27 9.96 9.16
C ARG A 15 -18.04 9.08 10.38
N LEU A 16 -17.00 8.27 10.31
CA LEU A 16 -16.63 7.35 11.38
C LEU A 16 -15.26 7.77 11.98
N PRO A 17 -15.14 7.96 13.30
CA PRO A 17 -13.83 8.19 13.93
C PRO A 17 -12.83 7.09 13.59
N ALA A 18 -11.59 7.46 13.22
CA ALA A 18 -10.57 6.51 12.80
C ALA A 18 -10.26 5.44 13.87
N GLY A 19 -10.34 5.82 15.17
CA GLY A 19 -10.21 4.87 16.27
C GLY A 19 -11.30 3.79 16.25
N GLN A 20 -12.56 4.14 16.00
CA GLN A 20 -13.65 3.18 15.92
C GLN A 20 -13.52 2.25 14.70
N MET A 21 -13.05 2.77 13.55
CA MET A 21 -12.73 1.92 12.39
C MET A 21 -11.62 0.92 12.74
N LYS A 22 -10.54 1.40 13.34
CA LYS A 22 -9.44 0.55 13.81
C LYS A 22 -9.95 -0.55 14.75
N ASP A 23 -10.74 -0.20 15.75
CA ASP A 23 -11.23 -1.15 16.76
C ASP A 23 -12.18 -2.21 16.14
N LEU A 24 -13.03 -1.81 15.19
CA LEU A 24 -13.85 -2.73 14.41
C LEU A 24 -12.99 -3.73 13.64
N ILE A 25 -11.98 -3.24 12.91
CA ILE A 25 -11.06 -4.10 12.14
C ILE A 25 -10.36 -5.11 13.07
N ILE A 26 -9.85 -4.65 14.20
CA ILE A 26 -9.19 -5.51 15.18
C ILE A 26 -10.14 -6.63 15.65
N THR A 27 -11.35 -6.26 16.04
CA THR A 27 -12.35 -7.23 16.54
C THR A 27 -12.68 -8.28 15.49
N LEU A 28 -12.86 -7.86 14.22
CA LEU A 28 -13.14 -8.77 13.11
C LEU A 28 -12.00 -9.77 12.86
N PHE A 29 -10.74 -9.32 12.88
CA PHE A 29 -9.60 -10.23 12.67
C PHE A 29 -9.32 -11.15 13.86
N GLU A 30 -9.57 -10.70 15.10
CA GLU A 30 -9.49 -11.58 16.27
C GLU A 30 -10.53 -12.72 16.20
N LYS A 31 -11.73 -12.48 15.66
CA LYS A 31 -12.77 -13.50 15.46
C LYS A 31 -12.35 -14.64 14.54
N VAL A 32 -11.48 -14.37 13.57
CA VAL A 32 -10.94 -15.42 12.67
C VAL A 32 -9.58 -15.96 13.11
N GLY A 33 -9.18 -15.68 14.35
CA GLY A 33 -8.02 -16.28 15.00
C GLY A 33 -6.69 -15.53 14.84
N MET A 34 -6.70 -14.30 14.32
CA MET A 34 -5.50 -13.45 14.26
C MET A 34 -5.12 -12.98 15.67
N PRO A 35 -3.84 -13.03 16.07
CA PRO A 35 -3.39 -12.49 17.36
C PRO A 35 -3.65 -10.98 17.46
N ARG A 36 -4.04 -10.51 18.64
CA ARG A 36 -4.33 -9.10 18.92
C ARG A 36 -3.24 -8.14 18.43
N ARG A 37 -1.97 -8.49 18.61
CA ARG A 37 -0.83 -7.68 18.17
C ARG A 37 -0.85 -7.45 16.65
N ASP A 38 -1.12 -8.48 15.88
CA ASP A 38 -1.11 -8.45 14.42
C ASP A 38 -2.39 -7.78 13.88
N ALA A 39 -3.53 -8.04 14.52
CA ALA A 39 -4.78 -7.36 14.25
C ALA A 39 -4.70 -5.84 14.52
N ASP A 40 -4.01 -5.41 15.60
CA ASP A 40 -3.77 -3.98 15.89
C ASP A 40 -2.93 -3.30 14.83
N LEU A 41 -1.84 -3.93 14.37
CA LEU A 41 -1.02 -3.40 13.28
C LEU A 41 -1.85 -3.26 11.99
N LEU A 42 -2.60 -4.29 11.63
CA LEU A 42 -3.43 -4.28 10.43
C LEU A 42 -4.55 -3.22 10.54
N GLY A 43 -5.24 -3.15 11.67
CA GLY A 43 -6.27 -2.15 11.95
C GLY A 43 -5.72 -0.71 11.87
N LYS A 44 -4.53 -0.47 12.41
CA LYS A 44 -3.84 0.83 12.31
C LYS A 44 -3.55 1.22 10.85
N ILE A 45 -3.01 0.29 10.05
CA ILE A 45 -2.66 0.56 8.66
C ILE A 45 -3.91 0.79 7.81
N LEU A 46 -4.93 -0.07 7.93
CA LEU A 46 -6.14 0.02 7.10
C LEU A 46 -6.96 1.27 7.44
N ALA A 47 -7.13 1.60 8.72
CA ALA A 47 -7.83 2.83 9.13
C ALA A 47 -7.07 4.09 8.69
N ALA A 48 -5.73 4.09 8.74
CA ALA A 48 -4.92 5.21 8.24
C ALA A 48 -5.02 5.37 6.72
N ASN A 49 -5.18 4.28 5.95
CA ASN A 49 -5.43 4.34 4.52
C ASN A 49 -6.82 4.91 4.23
N ASP A 50 -7.86 4.52 4.96
CA ASP A 50 -9.20 5.11 4.84
C ASP A 50 -9.19 6.61 5.18
N GLN A 51 -8.43 7.01 6.19
CA GLN A 51 -8.30 8.42 6.57
C GLN A 51 -7.69 9.27 5.45
N ARG A 52 -6.83 8.69 4.62
CA ARG A 52 -6.27 9.28 3.38
C ARG A 52 -7.16 9.10 2.16
N CYS A 53 -8.36 8.53 2.30
CA CYS A 53 -9.24 8.12 1.21
C CYS A 53 -8.63 7.07 0.26
N LEU A 54 -7.61 6.34 0.70
CA LEU A 54 -7.04 5.22 -0.05
C LEU A 54 -7.86 3.92 0.21
N PHE A 55 -9.16 4.01 -0.02
CA PHE A 55 -10.14 2.97 0.33
C PHE A 55 -9.88 1.62 -0.33
N SER A 56 -9.28 1.61 -1.53
CA SER A 56 -8.93 0.36 -2.23
C SER A 56 -7.94 -0.52 -1.45
N HIS A 57 -7.19 0.07 -0.51
CA HIS A 57 -6.21 -0.59 0.35
C HIS A 57 -6.47 -0.30 1.84
N GLY A 58 -7.65 0.21 2.16
CA GLY A 58 -8.18 0.43 3.49
C GLY A 58 -9.12 -0.69 3.94
N SER A 59 -10.12 -0.35 4.74
CA SER A 59 -11.07 -1.30 5.31
C SER A 59 -11.95 -2.01 4.26
N ARG A 60 -12.05 -1.54 3.04
CA ARG A 60 -12.66 -2.29 1.92
C ARG A 60 -12.00 -3.65 1.66
N GLN A 61 -10.76 -3.85 2.11
CA GLN A 61 -10.07 -5.14 1.98
C GLN A 61 -10.45 -6.14 3.07
N VAL A 62 -11.05 -5.67 4.17
CA VAL A 62 -11.37 -6.51 5.34
C VAL A 62 -12.19 -7.75 4.98
N PRO A 63 -13.33 -7.64 4.25
CA PRO A 63 -14.10 -8.82 3.87
C PRO A 63 -13.29 -9.87 3.10
N THR A 64 -12.47 -9.42 2.14
CA THR A 64 -11.63 -10.31 1.32
C THR A 64 -10.56 -11.02 2.16
N TYR A 65 -9.92 -10.31 3.09
CA TYR A 65 -8.88 -10.92 3.92
C TYR A 65 -9.48 -11.92 4.92
N LEU A 66 -10.61 -11.58 5.53
CA LEU A 66 -11.31 -12.49 6.45
C LEU A 66 -11.77 -13.76 5.73
N GLN A 67 -12.34 -13.62 4.53
CA GLN A 67 -12.72 -14.77 3.71
C GLN A 67 -11.52 -15.68 3.42
N LYS A 68 -10.39 -15.12 2.96
CA LYS A 68 -9.18 -15.89 2.68
C LYS A 68 -8.60 -16.60 3.91
N ILE A 69 -8.70 -15.99 5.08
CA ILE A 69 -8.30 -16.62 6.34
C ILE A 69 -9.23 -17.80 6.67
N MET A 70 -10.54 -17.62 6.57
CA MET A 70 -11.52 -18.68 6.85
C MET A 70 -11.44 -19.84 5.85
N GLU A 71 -11.09 -19.55 4.60
CA GLU A 71 -10.85 -20.57 3.56
C GLU A 71 -9.50 -21.29 3.72
N GLY A 72 -8.65 -20.87 4.65
CA GLY A 72 -7.33 -21.46 4.87
C GLY A 72 -6.28 -21.06 3.82
N ALA A 73 -6.53 -20.01 3.03
CA ALA A 73 -5.59 -19.49 2.04
C ALA A 73 -4.53 -18.54 2.65
N VAL A 74 -4.82 -17.95 3.82
CA VAL A 74 -3.94 -17.02 4.54
C VAL A 74 -3.69 -17.53 5.96
N ASN A 75 -2.43 -17.58 6.37
CA ASN A 75 -2.05 -17.90 7.74
C ASN A 75 -2.44 -16.74 8.69
N PRO A 76 -3.39 -16.94 9.63
CA PRO A 76 -3.77 -15.87 10.57
C PRO A 76 -2.73 -15.64 11.68
N ARG A 77 -1.77 -16.56 11.86
CA ARG A 77 -0.76 -16.54 12.94
C ARG A 77 0.67 -16.75 12.40
N PRO A 78 1.11 -15.95 11.44
CA PRO A 78 2.38 -16.19 10.78
C PRO A 78 3.56 -15.98 11.74
N GLN A 79 4.55 -16.85 11.62
CA GLN A 79 5.84 -16.73 12.31
C GLN A 79 6.82 -16.01 11.38
N ILE A 80 6.75 -14.68 11.35
CA ILE A 80 7.64 -13.86 10.51
C ILE A 80 9.08 -14.12 10.91
N SER A 81 9.91 -14.50 9.93
CA SER A 81 11.31 -14.83 10.18
C SER A 81 12.26 -14.03 9.29
N GLN A 82 13.43 -13.75 9.84
CA GLN A 82 14.57 -13.20 9.12
C GLN A 82 15.34 -14.37 8.49
N VAL A 83 15.39 -14.38 7.17
CA VAL A 83 16.05 -15.45 6.40
C VAL A 83 17.53 -15.16 6.21
N SER A 84 17.88 -13.89 5.95
CA SER A 84 19.25 -13.44 5.72
C SER A 84 19.38 -11.97 6.09
N GLU A 85 20.58 -11.60 6.55
CA GLU A 85 20.91 -10.24 6.92
C GLU A 85 22.34 -9.90 6.51
N ALA A 86 22.53 -8.68 6.02
CA ALA A 86 23.82 -8.04 5.79
C ALA A 86 23.77 -6.58 6.26
N PRO A 87 24.88 -5.84 6.30
CA PRO A 87 24.88 -4.45 6.77
C PRO A 87 23.82 -3.56 6.10
N ALA A 88 23.60 -3.69 4.79
CA ALA A 88 22.65 -2.90 4.00
C ALA A 88 21.52 -3.73 3.38
N ALA A 89 21.33 -4.99 3.77
CA ALA A 89 20.33 -5.86 3.17
C ALA A 89 19.63 -6.74 4.21
N LEU A 90 18.35 -7.04 3.95
CA LEU A 90 17.50 -7.89 4.78
C LEU A 90 16.60 -8.75 3.90
N VAL A 91 16.42 -10.00 4.25
CA VAL A 91 15.45 -10.91 3.62
C VAL A 91 14.50 -11.43 4.69
N MET A 92 13.19 -11.23 4.51
CA MET A 92 12.16 -11.67 5.44
C MET A 92 11.22 -12.69 4.79
N ASP A 93 10.80 -13.69 5.55
CA ASP A 93 9.79 -14.66 5.17
C ASP A 93 8.48 -14.39 5.92
N GLY A 94 7.35 -14.40 5.19
CA GLY A 94 6.04 -14.05 5.69
C GLY A 94 5.17 -15.21 6.17
N ASP A 95 5.67 -16.47 6.10
CA ASP A 95 5.00 -17.68 6.60
C ASP A 95 3.52 -17.79 6.18
N GLY A 96 3.22 -17.46 4.94
CA GLY A 96 1.85 -17.50 4.39
C GLY A 96 0.87 -16.47 4.95
N GLY A 97 1.32 -15.55 5.79
CA GLY A 97 0.51 -14.47 6.34
C GLY A 97 0.29 -13.31 5.36
N LEU A 98 -0.44 -12.28 5.77
CA LEU A 98 -0.54 -11.05 5.00
C LEU A 98 0.82 -10.34 4.94
N GLY A 99 1.18 -9.85 3.77
CA GLY A 99 2.46 -9.19 3.52
C GLY A 99 2.71 -7.91 4.32
N TYR A 100 1.67 -7.38 4.96
CA TYR A 100 1.80 -6.27 5.92
C TYR A 100 2.82 -6.57 7.01
N PHE A 101 2.86 -7.79 7.52
CA PHE A 101 3.70 -8.14 8.66
C PHE A 101 5.20 -8.17 8.33
N PRO A 102 5.69 -8.97 7.36
CA PRO A 102 7.11 -8.99 7.03
C PRO A 102 7.58 -7.66 6.44
N CYS A 103 6.75 -6.99 5.62
CA CYS A 103 7.13 -5.72 5.02
C CYS A 103 7.22 -4.59 6.06
N TYR A 104 6.27 -4.50 7.02
CA TYR A 104 6.30 -3.49 8.07
C TYR A 104 7.50 -3.69 9.02
N GLN A 105 7.67 -4.92 9.50
CA GLN A 105 8.77 -5.26 10.41
C GLN A 105 10.14 -5.05 9.73
N GLY A 106 10.28 -5.53 8.50
CA GLY A 106 11.52 -5.39 7.73
C GLY A 106 11.82 -3.94 7.37
N THR A 107 10.81 -3.14 7.00
CA THR A 107 11.00 -1.71 6.69
C THR A 107 11.54 -0.95 7.90
N LYS A 108 11.04 -1.20 9.09
CA LYS A 108 11.59 -0.57 10.31
C LYS A 108 13.07 -0.92 10.53
N GLN A 109 13.45 -2.17 10.25
CA GLN A 109 14.85 -2.60 10.39
C GLN A 109 15.75 -1.96 9.33
N ILE A 110 15.32 -1.89 8.06
CA ILE A 110 16.15 -1.25 7.02
C ILE A 110 16.19 0.28 7.16
N ILE A 111 15.20 0.92 7.80
CA ILE A 111 15.31 2.33 8.19
C ILE A 111 16.49 2.51 9.16
N ALA A 112 16.58 1.68 10.21
CA ALA A 112 17.71 1.74 11.14
C ALA A 112 19.05 1.51 10.44
N LYS A 113 19.14 0.50 9.56
CA LYS A 113 20.35 0.24 8.75
C LYS A 113 20.72 1.40 7.81
N ALA A 114 19.72 2.04 7.20
CA ALA A 114 19.95 3.20 6.34
C ALA A 114 20.44 4.41 7.14
N LYS A 115 19.97 4.60 8.37
CA LYS A 115 20.49 5.64 9.29
C LYS A 115 21.96 5.42 9.66
N GLU A 116 22.43 4.20 9.64
CA GLU A 116 23.84 3.87 9.91
C GLU A 116 24.72 3.92 8.65
N GLY A 117 24.23 3.36 7.54
CA GLY A 117 25.01 3.12 6.32
C GLY A 117 24.62 3.96 5.10
N GLY A 118 23.66 4.87 5.23
CA GLY A 118 23.17 5.74 4.16
C GLY A 118 22.05 5.11 3.33
N VAL A 119 22.13 3.81 3.00
CA VAL A 119 21.13 3.09 2.18
C VAL A 119 20.97 1.66 2.69
N ALA A 120 19.75 1.16 2.71
CA ALA A 120 19.48 -0.25 2.96
C ALA A 120 18.27 -0.76 2.17
N ALA A 121 18.23 -2.07 1.90
CA ALA A 121 17.19 -2.72 1.14
C ALA A 121 16.65 -3.98 1.82
N LEU A 122 15.38 -4.27 1.54
CA LEU A 122 14.63 -5.41 2.02
C LEU A 122 14.03 -6.17 0.84
N THR A 123 14.10 -7.48 0.85
CA THR A 123 13.18 -8.34 0.11
C THR A 123 12.30 -9.12 1.07
N THR A 124 11.05 -9.34 0.69
CA THR A 124 10.13 -10.21 1.42
C THR A 124 9.55 -11.26 0.47
N ARG A 125 9.16 -12.42 1.00
CA ARG A 125 8.61 -13.53 0.23
C ARG A 125 7.65 -14.36 1.06
N ASN A 126 7.00 -15.35 0.45
CA ASN A 126 6.12 -16.30 1.12
C ASN A 126 5.02 -15.59 1.94
N HIS A 127 4.33 -14.66 1.30
CA HIS A 127 3.20 -13.96 1.91
C HIS A 127 2.08 -13.70 0.89
N GLN A 128 0.94 -13.30 1.39
CA GLN A 128 -0.20 -12.80 0.64
C GLN A 128 -0.12 -11.28 0.45
N HIS A 129 -1.22 -10.67 0.02
CA HIS A 129 -1.33 -9.25 -0.30
C HIS A 129 -0.64 -8.34 0.74
N PHE A 130 0.22 -7.43 0.28
CA PHE A 130 0.99 -6.54 1.13
C PHE A 130 0.37 -5.14 1.29
N GLY A 131 -0.81 -4.92 0.70
CA GLY A 131 -1.51 -3.64 0.75
C GLY A 131 -0.98 -2.60 -0.24
N ALA A 132 -1.11 -1.33 0.10
CA ALA A 132 -0.55 -0.24 -0.67
C ALA A 132 0.97 -0.16 -0.52
N ALA A 133 1.68 0.08 -1.61
CA ALA A 133 3.14 0.22 -1.59
C ALA A 133 3.57 1.41 -0.71
N SER A 134 2.75 2.46 -0.66
CA SER A 134 2.99 3.64 0.18
C SER A 134 2.90 3.39 1.68
N ASN A 135 2.34 2.27 2.14
CA ASN A 135 2.36 1.93 3.57
C ASN A 135 3.79 1.86 4.12
N TYR A 136 4.74 1.42 3.31
CA TYR A 136 6.14 1.23 3.71
C TYR A 136 6.99 2.44 3.42
N THR A 137 6.78 3.10 2.28
CA THR A 137 7.54 4.31 1.97
C THR A 137 7.19 5.47 2.91
N ARG A 138 5.96 5.55 3.39
CA ARG A 138 5.55 6.54 4.40
C ARG A 138 6.21 6.35 5.76
N LEU A 139 6.57 5.11 6.14
CA LEU A 139 7.31 4.87 7.39
C LEU A 139 8.69 5.56 7.38
N ALA A 140 9.30 5.68 6.21
CA ALA A 140 10.61 6.30 6.07
C ALA A 140 10.56 7.83 6.24
N LEU A 141 9.41 8.46 5.95
CA LEU A 141 9.23 9.91 6.07
C LEU A 141 9.41 10.39 7.51
N ASP A 142 8.94 9.62 8.50
CA ASP A 142 9.06 9.94 9.93
C ASP A 142 10.51 9.92 10.42
N HIS A 143 11.44 9.45 9.56
CA HIS A 143 12.87 9.31 9.83
C HIS A 143 13.74 10.14 8.88
N ASP A 144 13.17 11.10 8.16
CA ASP A 144 13.85 11.93 7.16
C ASP A 144 14.54 11.10 6.06
N CYS A 145 13.92 10.00 5.67
CA CYS A 145 14.43 9.11 4.64
C CYS A 145 13.55 9.14 3.38
N ILE A 146 14.19 9.01 2.22
CA ILE A 146 13.51 8.69 0.97
C ILE A 146 13.32 7.17 0.92
N ALA A 147 12.18 6.70 0.41
CA ALA A 147 11.95 5.28 0.23
C ALA A 147 11.27 4.95 -1.09
N LEU A 148 11.57 3.74 -1.57
CA LEU A 148 10.94 3.09 -2.72
C LEU A 148 10.40 1.74 -2.29
N SER A 149 9.21 1.37 -2.77
CA SER A 149 8.57 0.08 -2.50
C SER A 149 7.90 -0.45 -3.76
N THR A 150 8.08 -1.72 -4.04
CA THR A 150 7.36 -2.47 -5.07
C THR A 150 7.07 -3.89 -4.61
N SER A 151 6.11 -4.54 -5.26
CA SER A 151 5.74 -5.92 -5.00
C SER A 151 5.33 -6.59 -6.30
N ALA A 152 5.39 -7.91 -6.30
CA ALA A 152 4.87 -8.71 -7.39
C ALA A 152 4.21 -9.99 -6.88
N HIS A 153 3.25 -10.50 -7.66
CA HIS A 153 2.54 -11.74 -7.38
C HIS A 153 2.14 -12.46 -8.66
N GLY A 154 1.62 -13.65 -8.52
CA GLY A 154 1.12 -14.47 -9.62
C GLY A 154 2.20 -15.21 -10.39
N PRO A 155 1.80 -16.12 -11.28
CA PRO A 155 2.71 -16.97 -12.03
C PRO A 155 3.53 -16.18 -13.04
N LEU A 156 4.61 -16.78 -13.53
CA LEU A 156 5.31 -16.32 -14.73
C LEU A 156 4.34 -16.32 -15.93
N LEU A 157 4.61 -15.46 -16.92
CA LEU A 157 3.89 -15.49 -18.19
C LEU A 157 4.10 -16.83 -18.87
N LYS A 158 3.04 -17.36 -19.45
CA LYS A 158 3.05 -18.58 -20.27
C LYS A 158 2.97 -18.22 -21.75
N ALA A 159 3.27 -19.19 -22.62
CA ALA A 159 3.28 -18.96 -24.08
C ALA A 159 1.93 -18.48 -24.64
N GLU A 160 0.82 -18.85 -24.00
CA GLU A 160 -0.54 -18.43 -24.39
C GLU A 160 -0.91 -17.02 -23.90
N ASN A 161 -0.15 -16.43 -23.00
CA ASN A 161 -0.42 -15.07 -22.50
C ASN A 161 0.02 -14.01 -23.50
N SER A 162 -0.65 -12.86 -23.49
CA SER A 162 -0.10 -11.66 -24.11
C SER A 162 1.13 -11.19 -23.34
N ILE A 163 2.15 -10.72 -24.03
CA ILE A 163 3.29 -10.06 -23.37
C ILE A 163 2.84 -8.81 -22.56
N PHE A 164 1.74 -8.21 -22.96
CA PHE A 164 1.17 -7.08 -22.24
C PHE A 164 0.63 -7.45 -20.84
N ASP A 165 0.35 -8.72 -20.57
CA ASP A 165 -0.13 -9.17 -19.25
C ASP A 165 0.91 -8.98 -18.14
N ILE A 166 2.17 -8.69 -18.49
CA ILE A 166 3.22 -8.30 -17.54
C ILE A 166 2.83 -7.08 -16.70
N VAL A 167 1.92 -6.22 -17.19
CA VAL A 167 1.53 -4.96 -16.51
C VAL A 167 0.57 -5.16 -15.33
N ASN A 168 0.07 -6.37 -15.10
CA ASN A 168 -1.10 -6.58 -14.22
C ASN A 168 -0.80 -6.65 -12.71
N THR A 169 0.46 -6.71 -12.26
CA THR A 169 0.76 -7.25 -10.93
C THR A 169 1.81 -6.51 -10.11
N SER A 170 2.19 -5.29 -10.45
CA SER A 170 3.30 -4.63 -9.76
C SER A 170 2.93 -3.21 -9.32
N PRO A 171 2.60 -2.99 -8.03
CA PRO A 171 2.48 -1.66 -7.46
C PRO A 171 3.87 -1.03 -7.26
N PHE A 172 3.89 0.30 -7.18
CA PHE A 172 5.11 1.06 -7.00
C PHE A 172 4.85 2.32 -6.18
N SER A 173 5.70 2.59 -5.21
CA SER A 173 5.65 3.83 -4.43
C SER A 173 7.05 4.43 -4.26
N ILE A 174 7.11 5.76 -4.32
CA ILE A 174 8.24 6.57 -3.87
C ILE A 174 7.71 7.60 -2.89
N ALA A 175 8.40 7.78 -1.75
CA ALA A 175 8.13 8.85 -0.81
C ALA A 175 9.39 9.69 -0.58
N ILE A 176 9.23 11.01 -0.60
CA ILE A 176 10.29 12.01 -0.39
C ILE A 176 9.79 12.99 0.68
N PRO A 177 10.53 13.19 1.79
CA PRO A 177 10.11 14.09 2.85
C PRO A 177 10.14 15.56 2.40
N ALA A 178 9.24 16.37 2.96
CA ALA A 178 9.17 17.82 2.84
C ALA A 178 9.11 18.46 4.23
N GLY A 179 9.13 19.79 4.33
CA GLY A 179 9.02 20.53 5.57
C GLY A 179 7.58 20.84 5.94
N GLU A 180 7.12 22.02 5.56
CA GLU A 180 5.76 22.51 5.82
C GLU A 180 4.74 22.02 4.77
N GLU A 181 5.20 21.80 3.54
CA GLU A 181 4.39 21.27 2.45
C GLU A 181 4.18 19.75 2.60
N PRO A 182 3.12 19.18 1.96
CA PRO A 182 2.92 17.74 1.99
C PRO A 182 4.12 16.98 1.40
N PRO A 183 4.56 15.86 2.00
CA PRO A 183 5.60 15.04 1.38
C PRO A 183 5.13 14.55 0.00
N LEU A 184 6.05 14.44 -0.95
CA LEU A 184 5.74 13.82 -2.23
C LEU A 184 5.62 12.31 -2.01
N VAL A 185 4.44 11.74 -2.28
CA VAL A 185 4.20 10.30 -2.18
C VAL A 185 3.51 9.81 -3.45
N LEU A 186 4.30 9.25 -4.36
CA LEU A 186 3.80 8.52 -5.50
C LEU A 186 3.35 7.12 -5.02
N ASP A 187 2.11 6.74 -5.31
CA ASP A 187 1.62 5.35 -5.14
C ASP A 187 0.73 4.98 -6.32
N MET A 188 1.15 3.99 -7.09
CA MET A 188 0.46 3.60 -8.32
C MET A 188 0.71 2.14 -8.67
N GLY A 189 -0.17 1.56 -9.50
CA GLY A 189 0.13 0.31 -10.19
C GLY A 189 1.04 0.54 -11.41
N GLY A 190 1.81 -0.46 -11.79
CA GLY A 190 2.62 -0.40 -13.02
C GLY A 190 1.79 -0.33 -14.30
N ARG A 191 0.50 -0.69 -14.23
CA ARG A 191 -0.44 -0.59 -15.36
C ARG A 191 -0.96 0.85 -15.49
N LEU A 192 -0.34 1.62 -16.36
CA LEU A 192 -0.75 3.00 -16.67
C LEU A 192 -1.91 3.05 -17.66
N LEU A 193 -1.99 2.08 -18.59
CA LEU A 193 -2.99 2.00 -19.64
C LEU A 193 -3.57 0.58 -19.73
N GLY A 194 -4.86 0.46 -20.03
CA GLY A 194 -5.47 -0.79 -20.52
C GLY A 194 -5.11 -0.99 -21.99
N PHE A 195 -4.91 -2.25 -22.42
CA PHE A 195 -4.66 -2.54 -23.83
C PHE A 195 -5.92 -2.27 -24.65
N GLN A 196 -5.74 -1.53 -25.75
CA GLN A 196 -6.75 -1.25 -26.78
C GLN A 196 -6.01 -1.15 -28.12
N ASP A 197 -6.40 -1.96 -29.09
CA ASP A 197 -5.71 -2.05 -30.40
C ASP A 197 -5.61 -0.69 -31.10
N ASP A 198 -6.71 0.05 -31.19
CA ASP A 198 -6.75 1.36 -31.85
C ASP A 198 -5.86 2.39 -31.15
N LEU A 199 -5.84 2.37 -29.82
CA LEU A 199 -5.00 3.27 -29.02
C LEU A 199 -3.52 2.89 -29.15
N PHE A 200 -3.22 1.58 -29.19
CA PHE A 200 -1.86 1.08 -29.41
C PHE A 200 -1.34 1.48 -30.80
N ALA A 201 -2.16 1.34 -31.84
CA ALA A 201 -1.79 1.73 -33.20
C ALA A 201 -1.45 3.23 -33.31
N GLN A 202 -2.18 4.08 -32.59
CA GLN A 202 -1.96 5.54 -32.59
C GLN A 202 -0.81 5.97 -31.67
N LEU A 203 -0.66 5.35 -30.52
CA LEU A 203 0.25 5.76 -29.44
C LEU A 203 1.02 4.57 -28.86
N PRO A 204 1.89 3.89 -29.62
CA PRO A 204 2.59 2.68 -29.13
C PRO A 204 3.57 2.96 -27.97
N THR A 205 4.19 4.12 -27.94
CA THR A 205 5.23 4.47 -26.96
C THR A 205 4.77 4.37 -25.51
N PRO A 206 3.60 4.90 -25.08
CA PRO A 206 3.09 4.71 -23.71
C PRO A 206 2.91 3.23 -23.33
N PHE A 207 2.49 2.36 -24.27
CA PHE A 207 2.34 0.93 -24.01
C PHE A 207 3.69 0.26 -23.75
N PHE A 208 4.70 0.52 -24.55
CA PHE A 208 6.05 -0.01 -24.30
C PHE A 208 6.64 0.49 -22.99
N LYS A 209 6.43 1.78 -22.65
CA LYS A 209 6.90 2.34 -21.37
C LYS A 209 6.23 1.70 -20.16
N THR A 210 4.90 1.48 -20.22
CA THR A 210 4.18 0.81 -19.13
C THR A 210 4.60 -0.66 -18.97
N MET A 211 4.84 -1.36 -20.09
CA MET A 211 5.39 -2.72 -20.07
C MET A 211 6.78 -2.76 -19.45
N ALA A 212 7.69 -1.89 -19.89
CA ALA A 212 9.06 -1.84 -19.36
C ALA A 212 9.09 -1.53 -17.86
N LEU A 213 8.30 -0.55 -17.40
CA LEU A 213 8.16 -0.24 -15.98
C LEU A 213 7.64 -1.44 -15.20
N SER A 214 6.54 -2.05 -15.65
CA SER A 214 5.93 -3.20 -14.96
C SER A 214 6.86 -4.41 -14.93
N ALA A 215 7.59 -4.67 -16.01
CA ALA A 215 8.58 -5.75 -16.06
C ALA A 215 9.72 -5.52 -15.05
N ALA A 216 10.25 -4.31 -14.94
CA ALA A 216 11.27 -3.95 -13.98
C ALA A 216 10.77 -4.11 -12.53
N LEU A 217 9.58 -3.58 -12.22
CA LEU A 217 8.96 -3.70 -10.90
C LEU A 217 8.71 -5.16 -10.52
N ARG A 218 8.22 -5.97 -11.49
CA ARG A 218 8.02 -7.41 -11.29
C ARG A 218 9.33 -8.16 -11.07
N ALA A 219 10.38 -7.79 -11.80
CA ALA A 219 11.70 -8.37 -11.60
C ALA A 219 12.24 -8.07 -10.18
N MET A 220 12.05 -6.86 -9.67
CA MET A 220 12.48 -6.48 -8.33
C MET A 220 11.60 -7.12 -7.23
N GLY A 221 10.30 -6.93 -7.28
CA GLY A 221 9.37 -7.42 -6.25
C GLY A 221 9.05 -8.91 -6.34
N GLY A 222 9.38 -9.57 -7.45
CA GLY A 222 9.07 -10.97 -7.69
C GLY A 222 10.32 -11.83 -7.92
N VAL A 223 11.02 -11.65 -9.04
CA VAL A 223 12.16 -12.51 -9.39
C VAL A 223 13.27 -12.36 -8.33
N PHE A 224 13.66 -11.14 -8.01
CA PHE A 224 14.70 -10.87 -7.01
C PHE A 224 14.26 -11.24 -5.59
N ALA A 225 12.98 -11.09 -5.26
CA ALA A 225 12.41 -11.57 -4.00
C ALA A 225 12.31 -13.11 -3.91
N GLY A 226 12.53 -13.82 -5.01
CA GLY A 226 12.60 -15.28 -5.03
C GLY A 226 11.26 -16.01 -5.12
N ILE A 227 10.13 -15.32 -5.41
CA ILE A 227 8.80 -15.96 -5.43
C ILE A 227 8.63 -17.01 -6.54
N TYR A 228 9.52 -17.04 -7.50
CA TYR A 228 9.53 -18.05 -8.60
C TYR A 228 10.53 -19.18 -8.35
N ASN A 229 11.25 -19.17 -7.22
CA ASN A 229 12.16 -20.26 -6.86
C ASN A 229 11.35 -21.45 -6.35
N PRO A 230 11.43 -22.63 -6.99
CA PRO A 230 10.70 -23.83 -6.59
C PRO A 230 10.95 -24.26 -5.14
N GLU A 231 12.18 -24.10 -4.64
CA GLU A 231 12.51 -24.45 -3.25
C GLU A 231 11.78 -23.57 -2.23
N ILE A 232 11.58 -22.28 -2.55
CA ILE A 232 10.83 -21.35 -1.71
C ILE A 232 9.33 -21.66 -1.79
N GLN A 233 8.81 -21.98 -2.98
CA GLN A 233 7.43 -22.36 -3.19
C GLN A 233 7.06 -23.66 -2.46
N LEU A 234 7.96 -24.62 -2.37
CA LEU A 234 7.74 -25.88 -1.66
C LEU A 234 7.59 -25.67 -0.14
N SER A 235 8.28 -24.70 0.44
CA SER A 235 8.17 -24.38 1.86
C SER A 235 6.82 -23.74 2.24
N SER A 236 6.06 -23.25 1.25
CA SER A 236 4.79 -22.53 1.42
C SER A 236 3.55 -23.35 1.03
N GLN A 237 3.64 -24.67 0.88
CA GLN A 237 2.56 -25.50 0.35
C GLN A 237 1.24 -25.48 1.16
N SER A 238 1.26 -25.01 2.41
CA SER A 238 0.05 -24.93 3.25
C SER A 238 -0.81 -23.69 2.99
N TRP A 239 -0.26 -22.67 2.31
CA TRP A 239 -0.89 -21.36 2.16
C TRP A 239 -0.72 -20.82 0.73
N GLU A 240 -1.65 -20.00 0.25
CA GLU A 240 -1.54 -19.29 -1.04
C GLU A 240 -0.58 -18.10 -0.92
N SER A 241 0.72 -18.29 -0.90
CA SER A 241 1.71 -17.28 -0.49
C SER A 241 2.64 -16.79 -1.61
N GLY A 242 2.15 -16.74 -2.83
CA GLY A 242 2.95 -16.43 -4.03
C GLY A 242 3.26 -14.94 -4.24
N GLN A 243 3.39 -14.12 -3.19
CA GLN A 243 3.74 -12.71 -3.29
C GLN A 243 5.07 -12.40 -2.61
N GLY A 244 5.81 -11.45 -3.20
CA GLY A 244 7.03 -10.87 -2.65
C GLY A 244 7.06 -9.36 -2.80
N ALA A 245 8.00 -8.70 -2.12
CA ALA A 245 8.22 -7.27 -2.23
C ALA A 245 9.71 -6.93 -2.20
N PHE A 246 10.03 -5.76 -2.73
CA PHE A 246 11.33 -5.10 -2.62
C PHE A 246 11.13 -3.69 -2.11
N ILE A 247 11.86 -3.31 -1.06
CA ILE A 247 11.77 -1.99 -0.43
C ILE A 247 13.19 -1.47 -0.22
N THR A 248 13.42 -0.20 -0.56
CA THR A 248 14.71 0.48 -0.34
C THR A 248 14.47 1.76 0.42
N VAL A 249 15.38 2.06 1.35
CA VAL A 249 15.39 3.29 2.15
C VAL A 249 16.74 3.97 1.99
N VAL A 250 16.73 5.29 1.82
CA VAL A 250 17.89 6.16 1.67
C VAL A 250 17.81 7.23 2.76
N ASP A 251 18.81 7.30 3.63
CA ASP A 251 18.90 8.35 4.64
C ASP A 251 19.41 9.64 4.01
N VAL A 252 18.59 10.69 4.08
CA VAL A 252 18.92 11.99 3.47
C VAL A 252 20.20 12.58 4.07
N ALA A 253 20.41 12.43 5.37
CA ALA A 253 21.55 13.04 6.08
C ALA A 253 22.92 12.58 5.58
N HIS A 254 23.00 11.40 4.93
CA HIS A 254 24.24 10.91 4.32
C HIS A 254 24.58 11.56 2.97
N PHE A 255 23.62 12.28 2.36
CA PHE A 255 23.77 12.88 1.02
C PHE A 255 23.74 14.40 1.07
N MET A 256 22.91 14.99 1.94
CA MET A 256 22.78 16.43 2.12
C MET A 256 22.13 16.75 3.47
N PRO A 257 22.28 17.98 3.99
CA PRO A 257 21.54 18.41 5.17
C PRO A 257 20.03 18.24 5.01
N VAL A 258 19.38 17.61 5.99
CA VAL A 258 17.94 17.30 5.94
C VAL A 258 17.11 18.56 5.73
N GLU A 259 17.43 19.64 6.43
CA GLU A 259 16.69 20.91 6.34
C GLU A 259 16.83 21.57 4.96
N GLU A 260 17.96 21.37 4.27
CA GLU A 260 18.13 21.86 2.89
C GLU A 260 17.20 21.10 1.92
N LEU A 261 17.10 19.76 2.06
CA LEU A 261 16.15 18.97 1.27
C LEU A 261 14.71 19.44 1.54
N LYS A 262 14.31 19.54 2.82
CA LYS A 262 12.95 19.93 3.20
C LYS A 262 12.58 21.29 2.61
N GLN A 263 13.42 22.28 2.76
CA GLN A 263 13.20 23.61 2.17
C GLN A 263 13.17 23.61 0.63
N ALA A 264 14.00 22.79 -0.01
CA ALA A 264 13.97 22.64 -1.47
C ALA A 264 12.68 21.95 -1.93
N MET A 265 12.22 20.93 -1.24
CA MET A 265 10.95 20.26 -1.49
C MET A 265 9.76 21.17 -1.26
N ASP A 266 9.76 21.98 -0.21
CA ASP A 266 8.71 22.97 0.04
C ASP A 266 8.60 23.99 -1.11
N ARG A 267 9.74 24.50 -1.60
CA ARG A 267 9.75 25.38 -2.80
C ARG A 267 9.21 24.67 -4.03
N PHE A 268 9.64 23.42 -4.26
CA PHE A 268 9.22 22.63 -5.42
C PHE A 268 7.72 22.35 -5.40
N ILE A 269 7.19 21.88 -4.27
CA ILE A 269 5.78 21.54 -4.09
C ILE A 269 4.91 22.79 -4.10
N GLY A 270 5.34 23.84 -3.38
CA GLY A 270 4.63 25.12 -3.36
C GLY A 270 4.50 25.76 -4.73
N ALA A 271 5.56 25.71 -5.57
CA ALA A 271 5.50 26.16 -6.94
C ALA A 271 4.50 25.35 -7.80
N ALA A 272 4.47 24.03 -7.63
CA ALA A 272 3.50 23.16 -8.31
C ALA A 272 2.06 23.50 -7.89
N ARG A 273 1.81 23.70 -6.61
CA ARG A 273 0.49 24.05 -6.05
C ARG A 273 -0.03 25.42 -6.50
N GLN A 274 0.86 26.33 -6.85
CA GLN A 274 0.51 27.64 -7.40
C GLN A 274 0.26 27.59 -8.92
N SER A 275 0.55 26.48 -9.59
CA SER A 275 0.35 26.32 -11.01
C SER A 275 -1.13 26.08 -11.36
N ARG A 276 -1.45 26.16 -12.67
CA ARG A 276 -2.81 25.94 -13.16
C ARG A 276 -3.20 24.46 -13.01
N PRO A 277 -4.33 24.13 -12.36
CA PRO A 277 -4.83 22.77 -12.29
C PRO A 277 -5.12 22.15 -13.66
N LEU A 278 -5.06 20.83 -13.77
CA LEU A 278 -5.55 20.12 -14.94
C LEU A 278 -7.06 20.33 -15.12
N PRO A 279 -7.58 20.28 -16.38
CA PRO A 279 -9.01 20.40 -16.63
C PRO A 279 -9.85 19.42 -15.80
N GLY A 280 -10.83 19.93 -15.05
CA GLY A 280 -11.71 19.15 -14.18
C GLY A 280 -11.14 18.88 -12.78
N MET A 281 -9.96 19.40 -12.46
CA MET A 281 -9.38 19.35 -11.13
C MET A 281 -9.55 20.69 -10.42
N GLU A 282 -9.84 20.66 -9.12
CA GLU A 282 -9.99 21.89 -8.31
C GLU A 282 -8.64 22.49 -7.90
N ARG A 283 -7.60 21.65 -7.80
CA ARG A 283 -6.29 22.03 -7.27
C ARG A 283 -5.16 21.43 -8.11
N ALA A 284 -4.05 22.14 -8.16
CA ALA A 284 -2.79 21.64 -8.71
C ALA A 284 -2.00 20.98 -7.56
N GLU A 285 -2.13 19.68 -7.41
CA GLU A 285 -1.43 18.91 -6.38
C GLU A 285 -0.47 17.91 -7.03
N LEU A 286 0.71 17.76 -6.45
CA LEU A 286 1.60 16.65 -6.74
C LEU A 286 1.12 15.37 -6.04
N ALA A 287 1.72 14.24 -6.41
CA ALA A 287 1.36 12.94 -5.83
C ALA A 287 1.49 12.95 -4.30
N GLY A 288 0.44 12.51 -3.61
CA GLY A 288 0.33 12.53 -2.15
C GLY A 288 -0.30 13.79 -1.55
N GLY A 289 -0.41 14.90 -2.31
CA GLY A 289 -0.94 16.16 -1.80
C GLY A 289 -2.41 16.07 -1.38
N ASN A 290 -3.29 15.49 -2.22
CA ASN A 290 -4.68 15.28 -1.86
C ASN A 290 -4.85 14.35 -0.65
N GLU A 291 -4.09 13.25 -0.60
CA GLU A 291 -4.12 12.31 0.52
C GLU A 291 -3.69 12.95 1.84
N TRP A 292 -2.72 13.86 1.79
CA TRP A 292 -2.26 14.63 2.95
C TRP A 292 -3.36 15.58 3.46
N ILE A 293 -4.07 16.28 2.55
CA ILE A 293 -5.19 17.15 2.88
C ILE A 293 -6.30 16.32 3.53
N TRP A 294 -6.72 15.23 2.88
CA TRP A 294 -7.78 14.36 3.40
C TRP A 294 -7.41 13.72 4.74
N ASN A 295 -6.15 13.33 4.93
CA ASN A 295 -5.68 12.78 6.20
C ASN A 295 -5.90 13.75 7.37
N ARG A 296 -5.61 15.04 7.15
CA ARG A 296 -5.82 16.08 8.17
C ARG A 296 -7.32 16.33 8.42
N GLU A 297 -8.07 16.54 7.35
CA GLU A 297 -9.51 16.80 7.45
C GLU A 297 -10.26 15.61 8.09
N ASN A 298 -9.94 14.40 7.70
CA ASN A 298 -10.61 13.20 8.20
C ASN A 298 -10.10 12.80 9.60
N GLY A 299 -8.93 13.28 10.01
CA GLY A 299 -8.45 13.19 11.38
C GLY A 299 -9.36 13.94 12.37
N GLU A 300 -9.87 15.09 11.95
CA GLU A 300 -10.78 15.93 12.74
C GLU A 300 -12.24 15.50 12.59
N LYS A 301 -12.70 15.28 11.35
CA LYS A 301 -14.11 15.06 11.00
C LYS A 301 -14.54 13.59 11.04
N GLY A 302 -13.59 12.66 11.09
CA GLY A 302 -13.82 11.21 10.88
C GLY A 302 -13.70 10.80 9.41
N ILE A 303 -13.43 9.50 9.20
CA ILE A 303 -13.31 8.85 7.88
C ILE A 303 -14.66 8.95 7.15
N PRO A 304 -14.72 9.48 5.93
CA PRO A 304 -15.93 9.49 5.12
C PRO A 304 -16.21 8.10 4.57
N LEU A 305 -17.19 7.41 5.12
CA LEU A 305 -17.57 6.04 4.78
C LEU A 305 -18.83 6.06 3.90
N GLY A 306 -18.67 5.75 2.63
CA GLY A 306 -19.80 5.65 1.69
C GLY A 306 -20.73 4.48 2.02
N ASP A 307 -22.00 4.59 1.64
CA ASP A 307 -23.03 3.62 2.02
C ASP A 307 -22.68 2.18 1.57
N GLU A 308 -22.26 1.99 0.33
CA GLU A 308 -21.86 0.66 -0.20
C GLU A 308 -20.70 0.04 0.58
N HIS A 309 -19.70 0.86 0.93
CA HIS A 309 -18.55 0.40 1.72
C HIS A 309 -18.97 0.02 3.16
N ARG A 310 -19.82 0.85 3.78
CA ARG A 310 -20.41 0.60 5.11
C ARG A 310 -21.23 -0.70 5.13
N GLU A 311 -22.09 -0.91 4.12
CA GLU A 311 -22.92 -2.10 4.00
C GLU A 311 -22.10 -3.39 3.85
N ALA A 312 -21.01 -3.35 3.08
CA ALA A 312 -20.09 -4.49 2.97
C ALA A 312 -19.45 -4.85 4.30
N LEU A 313 -19.01 -3.85 5.07
CA LEU A 313 -18.44 -4.08 6.41
C LEU A 313 -19.50 -4.55 7.41
N GLN A 314 -20.71 -3.98 7.36
CA GLN A 314 -21.83 -4.41 8.22
C GLN A 314 -22.16 -5.87 7.98
N LYS A 315 -22.34 -6.27 6.71
CA LYS A 315 -22.61 -7.67 6.34
C LYS A 315 -21.55 -8.61 6.90
N THR A 316 -20.28 -8.26 6.73
CA THR A 316 -19.16 -9.09 7.25
C THR A 316 -19.17 -9.16 8.77
N ALA A 317 -19.50 -8.08 9.46
CA ALA A 317 -19.61 -8.04 10.91
C ALA A 317 -20.76 -8.90 11.41
N ASP A 318 -21.94 -8.84 10.74
CA ASP A 318 -23.11 -9.64 11.06
C ASP A 318 -22.81 -11.14 10.92
N GLU A 319 -22.13 -11.55 9.83
CA GLU A 319 -21.70 -12.94 9.59
C GLU A 319 -20.78 -13.49 10.69
N LEU A 320 -19.99 -12.63 11.34
CA LEU A 320 -19.06 -12.99 12.43
C LEU A 320 -19.64 -12.71 13.83
N GLY A 321 -20.86 -12.20 13.94
CA GLY A 321 -21.48 -11.82 15.21
C GLY A 321 -20.72 -10.70 15.93
N VAL A 322 -20.29 -9.68 15.18
CA VAL A 322 -19.59 -8.49 15.68
C VAL A 322 -20.47 -7.27 15.55
N GLU A 323 -20.64 -6.52 16.62
CA GLU A 323 -21.35 -5.23 16.60
C GLU A 323 -20.52 -4.17 15.89
N THR A 324 -21.18 -3.35 15.05
CA THR A 324 -20.55 -2.23 14.37
C THR A 324 -20.87 -0.89 15.03
N PRO A 325 -19.99 0.11 14.95
CA PRO A 325 -20.25 1.44 15.49
C PRO A 325 -21.16 2.31 14.59
N PHE A 326 -21.61 1.81 13.44
CA PHE A 326 -22.24 2.63 12.39
C PHE A 326 -23.56 3.26 12.83
N ALA A 327 -24.38 2.57 13.62
CA ALA A 327 -25.63 3.09 14.13
C ALA A 327 -25.44 4.36 14.96
N ASN A 328 -24.35 4.42 15.71
CA ASN A 328 -24.01 5.58 16.56
C ASN A 328 -23.49 6.79 15.76
N CYS A 329 -23.16 6.60 14.48
CA CYS A 329 -22.62 7.63 13.59
C CYS A 329 -23.64 8.14 12.56
N THR A 330 -24.89 7.75 12.64
CA THR A 330 -25.95 8.18 11.69
C THR A 330 -26.18 9.70 11.69
N HIS A 331 -25.92 10.36 12.81
CA HIS A 331 -26.00 11.83 12.95
C HIS A 331 -24.90 12.57 12.17
N THR A 332 -23.87 11.89 11.72
CA THR A 332 -22.74 12.45 10.93
C THR A 332 -22.97 12.32 9.41
N ARG A 333 -24.19 11.96 8.98
CA ARG A 333 -24.54 11.77 7.56
C ARG A 333 -24.30 13.05 6.75
N PHE A 334 -23.75 12.91 5.55
CA PHE A 334 -23.43 13.98 4.61
C PHE A 334 -23.84 13.60 3.17
#